data_f16c0fcfc719c801238ef31948e9ce99
#
_entry.id   f16c0fcfc719c801238ef31948e9ce99
#
_cell.length_a   1.000
_cell.length_b   1.000
_cell.length_c   1.000
_cell.angle_alpha   90.00
_cell.angle_beta   90.00
_cell.angle_gamma   90.00
#
_symmetry.space_group_name_H-M   'P 1'
#
loop_
_entity.id
_entity.type
_entity.pdbx_description
1 polymer ?
#
loop_
_entity_poly.entity_id
_entity_poly.type
_entity_poly.pdbx_seq_one_letter_code
_entity_poly.pdbx_strand_id
1 'polypeptide(L)'
;LAAALSCALIAGTGQIVHATEGGQFYGPIGGVDQRASLIPPPGTYGRLRYVTVSAPQLSGLDDEPSPYVDDFDLTVTLYNFSLIKVWDRELFGGRWASIWSSSFSNNELSTNGSGDSTFAFHDSYFEPIFWGKYLGLAGAKPPSPDPSTWTMRYGLSISAGVAFNLPTGNYKVGRKSQTSSNTTIIIPHMDMTYQTGPWWADGTEFSARLSYNISTKNDDTGYQSGDVIGLDASVSQRFGNWQIGPSLTVAKQITDDDSENPLVKASFQNGNKFTLVQPGIVFTRSFPKKRMSASFKVVTDAYVENRIDVDHGFIAAIGFTF
;
A
#
# COMPACT_ATOMS: atom_id res chain seq x y z
N LEU A 1 -33.47 22.15 -22.97
CA LEU A 1 -32.88 23.41 -22.46
C LEU A 1 -32.40 23.30 -21.00
N ALA A 2 -33.00 22.45 -20.17
CA ALA A 2 -32.54 22.25 -18.77
C ALA A 2 -31.26 21.43 -18.64
N ALA A 3 -30.94 20.52 -19.58
CA ALA A 3 -29.74 19.71 -19.59
C ALA A 3 -28.49 20.46 -20.06
N ALA A 4 -28.63 21.55 -20.81
CA ALA A 4 -27.50 22.36 -21.29
C ALA A 4 -27.02 23.41 -20.27
N LEU A 5 -27.83 23.74 -19.25
CA LEU A 5 -27.44 24.69 -18.20
C LEU A 5 -26.65 24.03 -17.05
N SER A 6 -26.77 22.73 -16.89
CA SER A 6 -26.06 21.99 -15.84
C SER A 6 -24.57 21.78 -16.15
N CYS A 7 -24.16 21.74 -17.43
CA CYS A 7 -22.76 21.59 -17.82
C CYS A 7 -21.95 22.91 -17.75
N ALA A 8 -22.58 24.07 -17.72
CA ALA A 8 -21.85 25.35 -17.74
C ALA A 8 -21.43 25.85 -16.35
N LEU A 9 -21.99 25.30 -15.26
CA LEU A 9 -21.66 25.69 -13.88
C LEU A 9 -20.56 24.84 -13.24
N ILE A 10 -20.18 23.71 -13.87
CA ILE A 10 -19.11 22.82 -13.37
C ILE A 10 -17.71 23.29 -13.84
N ALA A 11 -17.64 24.20 -14.81
CA ALA A 11 -16.37 24.71 -15.35
C ALA A 11 -15.63 25.72 -14.44
N GLY A 12 -16.17 26.05 -13.26
CA GLY A 12 -15.61 27.05 -12.36
C GLY A 12 -14.92 26.58 -11.09
N THR A 13 -15.04 25.29 -10.72
CA THR A 13 -14.32 24.72 -9.57
C THR A 13 -13.73 23.39 -10.00
N GLY A 14 -12.45 23.42 -10.39
CA GLY A 14 -11.74 22.27 -10.92
C GLY A 14 -11.46 21.17 -9.89
N GLN A 15 -12.48 20.66 -9.23
CA GLN A 15 -12.40 19.41 -8.46
C GLN A 15 -12.95 18.30 -9.34
N ILE A 16 -12.03 17.52 -9.88
CA ILE A 16 -12.34 16.26 -10.55
C ILE A 16 -12.75 15.29 -9.45
N VAL A 17 -14.02 14.89 -9.43
CA VAL A 17 -14.57 13.98 -8.42
C VAL A 17 -14.32 12.56 -8.88
N HIS A 18 -13.43 11.86 -8.19
CA HIS A 18 -13.13 10.44 -8.40
C HIS A 18 -13.25 9.70 -7.07
N ALA A 19 -13.32 8.37 -7.12
CA ALA A 19 -13.29 7.52 -5.96
C ALA A 19 -12.06 7.85 -5.10
N THR A 20 -12.26 8.27 -3.87
CA THR A 20 -11.30 9.00 -3.06
C THR A 20 -11.02 10.41 -3.60
N GLU A 21 -10.81 11.38 -2.73
CA GLU A 21 -10.55 12.75 -3.14
C GLU A 21 -9.30 12.81 -4.04
N GLY A 22 -9.49 13.16 -5.31
CA GLY A 22 -8.43 13.24 -6.32
C GLY A 22 -8.03 11.92 -6.98
N GLY A 23 -8.80 10.84 -6.85
CA GLY A 23 -8.54 9.56 -7.54
C GLY A 23 -7.37 8.75 -6.96
N GLN A 24 -6.80 9.17 -5.84
CA GLN A 24 -5.66 8.54 -5.20
C GLN A 24 -6.04 8.00 -3.81
N PHE A 25 -5.86 6.71 -3.60
CA PHE A 25 -5.95 6.14 -2.26
C PHE A 25 -4.58 6.12 -1.60
N TYR A 26 -4.42 6.83 -0.50
CA TYR A 26 -3.15 6.98 0.21
C TYR A 26 -2.90 5.90 1.28
N GLY A 27 -3.73 4.88 1.36
CA GLY A 27 -3.52 3.74 2.25
C GLY A 27 -2.41 2.80 1.75
N PRO A 28 -1.80 1.99 2.62
CA PRO A 28 -0.70 1.08 2.27
C PRO A 28 -1.19 -0.19 1.56
N ILE A 29 -1.82 -0.04 0.40
CA ILE A 29 -2.19 -1.14 -0.48
C ILE A 29 -0.98 -1.51 -1.32
N GLY A 30 -0.68 -2.82 -1.46
CA GLY A 30 0.48 -3.32 -2.21
C GLY A 30 1.83 -3.17 -1.50
N GLY A 31 1.81 -2.76 -0.23
CA GLY A 31 3.03 -2.52 0.56
C GLY A 31 3.66 -3.74 1.20
N VAL A 32 2.93 -4.85 1.26
CA VAL A 32 3.33 -6.07 1.98
C VAL A 32 3.12 -7.30 1.11
N ASP A 33 4.19 -7.98 0.79
CA ASP A 33 4.14 -9.19 -0.03
C ASP A 33 4.71 -10.39 0.72
N GLN A 34 6.03 -10.60 0.57
CA GLN A 34 6.74 -11.68 1.23
C GLN A 34 6.90 -11.38 2.71
N ARG A 35 6.82 -12.43 3.55
CA ARG A 35 7.10 -12.37 4.98
C ARG A 35 6.15 -11.44 5.76
N ALA A 36 4.89 -11.33 5.36
CA ALA A 36 3.93 -10.37 5.93
C ALA A 36 3.83 -10.47 7.47
N SER A 37 3.87 -11.68 8.04
CA SER A 37 3.72 -11.92 9.48
C SER A 37 5.05 -12.15 10.23
N LEU A 38 6.20 -11.97 9.58
CA LEU A 38 7.49 -12.31 10.21
C LEU A 38 8.08 -11.11 10.95
N ILE A 39 8.04 -11.14 12.27
CA ILE A 39 8.71 -10.16 13.13
C ILE A 39 10.13 -10.67 13.44
N PRO A 40 11.18 -9.89 13.09
CA PRO A 40 12.55 -10.26 13.36
C PRO A 40 12.87 -10.32 14.87
N PRO A 41 14.05 -10.77 15.28
CA PRO A 41 14.50 -10.70 16.67
C PRO A 41 14.45 -9.27 17.25
N PRO A 42 14.40 -9.12 18.58
CA PRO A 42 14.50 -7.80 19.21
C PRO A 42 15.66 -6.97 18.68
N GLY A 43 15.41 -5.70 18.42
CA GLY A 43 16.42 -4.81 17.82
C GLY A 43 15.79 -3.62 17.08
N THR A 44 16.62 -2.89 16.39
CA THR A 44 16.21 -1.75 15.56
C THR A 44 16.58 -2.02 14.11
N TYR A 45 15.64 -1.81 13.21
CA TYR A 45 15.77 -2.11 11.78
C TYR A 45 15.40 -0.88 10.97
N GLY A 46 16.13 -0.66 9.89
CA GLY A 46 15.85 0.36 8.91
C GLY A 46 15.46 -0.25 7.56
N ARG A 47 14.63 0.47 6.82
CA ARG A 47 14.33 0.14 5.42
C ARG A 47 14.32 1.41 4.60
N LEU A 48 15.07 1.40 3.51
CA LEU A 48 14.98 2.40 2.45
C LEU A 48 14.20 1.79 1.30
N ARG A 49 13.30 2.57 0.70
CA ARG A 49 12.51 2.14 -0.46
C ARG A 49 12.48 3.26 -1.50
N TYR A 50 12.66 2.87 -2.72
CA TYR A 50 12.43 3.67 -3.91
C TYR A 50 11.24 3.10 -4.66
N VAL A 51 10.28 3.93 -5.01
CA VAL A 51 9.10 3.55 -5.78
C VAL A 51 8.99 4.50 -6.96
N THR A 52 8.74 3.97 -8.15
CA THR A 52 8.30 4.76 -9.29
C THR A 52 7.10 4.10 -9.94
N VAL A 53 6.11 4.91 -10.29
CA VAL A 53 4.83 4.46 -10.85
C VAL A 53 4.50 5.37 -12.03
N SER A 54 4.07 4.77 -13.12
CA SER A 54 3.49 5.46 -14.27
C SER A 54 2.05 5.03 -14.46
N ALA A 55 1.16 5.98 -14.58
CA ALA A 55 -0.27 5.80 -14.73
C ALA A 55 -0.79 6.73 -15.83
N PRO A 56 -0.93 6.23 -17.07
CA PRO A 56 -1.37 7.02 -18.21
C PRO A 56 -2.90 7.21 -18.27
N GLN A 57 -3.64 6.62 -17.33
CA GLN A 57 -5.09 6.64 -17.34
C GLN A 57 -5.67 6.83 -15.95
N LEU A 58 -6.79 7.51 -15.88
CA LEU A 58 -7.71 7.50 -14.78
C LEU A 58 -8.93 6.69 -15.21
N SER A 59 -9.16 5.55 -14.58
CA SER A 59 -10.30 4.69 -14.90
C SER A 59 -11.57 5.17 -14.22
N GLY A 60 -12.69 5.08 -14.94
CA GLY A 60 -14.05 5.25 -14.45
C GLY A 60 -14.66 3.92 -14.03
N LEU A 61 -15.93 3.72 -14.35
CA LEU A 61 -16.65 2.45 -14.12
C LEU A 61 -16.17 1.38 -15.13
N ASP A 62 -16.23 0.11 -14.72
CA ASP A 62 -15.97 -1.04 -15.58
C ASP A 62 -14.59 -1.04 -16.28
N ASP A 63 -13.58 -0.45 -15.64
CA ASP A 63 -12.20 -0.37 -16.16
C ASP A 63 -12.05 0.49 -17.45
N GLU A 64 -13.07 1.25 -17.80
CA GLU A 64 -13.04 2.15 -18.94
C GLU A 64 -12.41 3.50 -18.56
N PRO A 65 -11.80 4.25 -19.50
CA PRO A 65 -11.30 5.58 -19.22
C PRO A 65 -12.38 6.49 -18.62
N SER A 66 -12.01 7.29 -17.61
CA SER A 66 -12.94 8.23 -17.00
C SER A 66 -13.47 9.24 -18.04
N PRO A 67 -14.79 9.40 -18.20
CA PRO A 67 -15.36 10.34 -19.17
C PRO A 67 -15.16 11.81 -18.78
N TYR A 68 -14.61 12.08 -17.59
CA TYR A 68 -14.44 13.43 -17.04
C TYR A 68 -13.01 13.97 -17.19
N VAL A 69 -12.09 13.15 -17.67
CA VAL A 69 -10.66 13.49 -17.74
C VAL A 69 -10.08 13.06 -19.08
N ASP A 70 -9.55 14.03 -19.80
CA ASP A 70 -8.78 13.82 -21.01
C ASP A 70 -7.28 13.96 -20.72
N ASP A 71 -6.43 13.29 -21.50
CA ASP A 71 -4.95 13.41 -21.46
C ASP A 71 -4.38 13.22 -20.05
N PHE A 72 -4.88 12.22 -19.30
CA PHE A 72 -4.34 11.91 -17.97
C PHE A 72 -2.98 11.24 -18.08
N ASP A 73 -2.00 11.76 -17.38
CA ASP A 73 -0.67 11.16 -17.20
C ASP A 73 -0.17 11.51 -15.79
N LEU A 74 0.12 10.49 -15.01
CA LEU A 74 0.68 10.63 -13.68
C LEU A 74 1.97 9.83 -13.54
N THR A 75 3.04 10.50 -13.18
CA THR A 75 4.28 9.86 -12.73
C THR A 75 4.51 10.18 -11.26
N VAL A 76 4.70 9.14 -10.45
CA VAL A 76 5.05 9.27 -9.04
C VAL A 76 6.42 8.66 -8.79
N THR A 77 7.32 9.41 -8.20
CA THR A 77 8.59 8.90 -7.68
C THR A 77 8.66 9.15 -6.19
N LEU A 78 8.81 8.07 -5.39
CA LEU A 78 8.76 8.14 -3.94
C LEU A 78 10.02 7.55 -3.31
N TYR A 79 10.59 8.28 -2.37
CA TYR A 79 11.72 7.89 -1.52
C TYR A 79 11.22 7.72 -0.09
N ASN A 80 11.24 6.49 0.39
CA ASN A 80 10.70 6.15 1.70
C ASN A 80 11.79 5.66 2.64
N PHE A 81 11.70 6.09 3.89
CA PHE A 81 12.48 5.57 5.01
C PHE A 81 11.52 5.01 6.06
N SER A 82 11.81 3.79 6.52
CA SER A 82 11.07 3.15 7.62
C SER A 82 12.01 2.78 8.74
N LEU A 83 11.57 3.01 9.96
CA LEU A 83 12.21 2.58 11.19
C LEU A 83 11.29 1.57 11.90
N ILE A 84 11.85 0.43 12.27
CA ILE A 84 11.14 -0.65 12.94
C ILE A 84 11.86 -0.94 14.25
N LYS A 85 11.18 -0.78 15.36
CA LYS A 85 11.67 -1.19 16.68
C LYS A 85 10.96 -2.46 17.11
N VAL A 86 11.69 -3.56 17.19
CA VAL A 86 11.20 -4.80 17.81
C VAL A 86 11.62 -4.77 19.26
N TRP A 87 10.64 -4.93 20.14
CA TRP A 87 10.83 -4.82 21.60
C TRP A 87 11.28 -6.16 22.20
N ASP A 88 12.08 -6.11 23.27
CA ASP A 88 12.60 -7.31 23.95
C ASP A 88 11.50 -8.08 24.69
N ARG A 89 10.47 -7.36 25.14
CA ARG A 89 9.39 -7.93 25.93
C ARG A 89 8.36 -8.62 25.02
N GLU A 90 8.06 -9.87 25.30
CA GLU A 90 6.96 -10.58 24.65
C GLU A 90 5.60 -10.08 25.12
N LEU A 91 4.63 -10.12 24.21
CA LEU A 91 3.22 -9.80 24.45
C LEU A 91 2.38 -11.02 24.03
N PHE A 92 1.59 -11.61 24.94
CA PHE A 92 0.77 -12.80 24.71
C PHE A 92 1.54 -13.99 24.06
N GLY A 93 2.81 -14.16 24.45
CA GLY A 93 3.69 -15.20 23.91
C GLY A 93 4.08 -14.99 22.45
N GLY A 94 4.01 -13.79 21.96
CA GLY A 94 4.48 -13.33 20.65
C GLY A 94 5.40 -12.12 20.77
N ARG A 95 6.10 -11.80 19.69
CA ARG A 95 6.89 -10.58 19.56
C ARG A 95 6.00 -9.42 19.13
N TRP A 96 6.46 -8.22 19.42
CA TRP A 96 5.81 -7.03 18.90
C TRP A 96 6.82 -5.96 18.52
N ALA A 97 6.40 -5.11 17.61
CA ALA A 97 7.20 -4.02 17.08
C ALA A 97 6.39 -2.74 16.97
N SER A 98 7.08 -1.62 16.92
CA SER A 98 6.53 -0.34 16.47
C SER A 98 7.20 0.07 15.19
N ILE A 99 6.43 0.62 14.25
CA ILE A 99 6.89 0.99 12.90
C ILE A 99 6.58 2.46 12.66
N TRP A 100 7.57 3.20 12.16
CA TRP A 100 7.39 4.54 11.61
C TRP A 100 7.94 4.57 10.19
N SER A 101 7.20 5.18 9.27
CA SER A 101 7.62 5.30 7.89
C SER A 101 7.24 6.68 7.34
N SER A 102 8.20 7.38 6.76
CA SER A 102 8.00 8.67 6.12
C SER A 102 8.58 8.66 4.71
N SER A 103 8.02 9.50 3.86
CA SER A 103 8.41 9.55 2.44
C SER A 103 8.53 10.98 1.95
N PHE A 104 9.37 11.16 0.94
CA PHE A 104 9.28 12.27 -0.01
C PHE A 104 8.79 11.72 -1.33
N SER A 105 7.92 12.46 -2.02
CA SER A 105 7.53 12.10 -3.37
C SER A 105 7.65 13.29 -4.32
N ASN A 106 7.99 12.96 -5.57
CA ASN A 106 7.79 13.82 -6.71
C ASN A 106 6.60 13.28 -7.50
N ASN A 107 5.52 14.05 -7.52
CA ASN A 107 4.29 13.70 -8.24
C ASN A 107 4.16 14.67 -9.41
N GLU A 108 4.17 14.16 -10.63
CA GLU A 108 3.99 14.92 -11.86
C GLU A 108 2.67 14.46 -12.49
N LEU A 109 1.70 15.36 -12.56
CA LEU A 109 0.37 15.09 -13.09
C LEU A 109 0.07 16.03 -14.25
N SER A 110 -0.31 15.46 -15.39
CA SER A 110 -0.92 16.15 -16.51
C SER A 110 -2.36 15.68 -16.69
N THR A 111 -3.27 16.60 -16.91
CA THR A 111 -4.68 16.28 -17.15
C THR A 111 -5.38 17.47 -17.83
N ASN A 112 -6.22 17.19 -18.84
CA ASN A 112 -6.97 18.21 -19.59
C ASN A 112 -6.07 19.32 -20.15
N GLY A 113 -4.89 18.95 -20.70
CA GLY A 113 -3.93 19.88 -21.29
C GLY A 113 -3.21 20.80 -20.28
N SER A 114 -3.25 20.49 -18.99
CA SER A 114 -2.61 21.29 -17.93
C SER A 114 -1.85 20.41 -16.93
N GLY A 115 -0.55 20.68 -16.77
CA GLY A 115 0.32 19.98 -15.83
C GLY A 115 0.44 20.66 -14.47
N ASP A 116 0.70 19.86 -13.44
CA ASP A 116 1.09 20.28 -12.08
C ASP A 116 2.13 19.32 -11.53
N SER A 117 3.05 19.80 -10.70
CA SER A 117 4.04 18.95 -10.06
C SER A 117 4.27 19.35 -8.62
N THR A 118 4.52 18.38 -7.77
CA THR A 118 4.81 18.61 -6.35
C THR A 118 5.92 17.69 -5.88
N PHE A 119 7.01 18.30 -5.35
CA PHE A 119 8.03 17.57 -4.61
C PHE A 119 7.94 17.97 -3.13
N ALA A 120 7.45 17.07 -2.29
CA ALA A 120 7.21 17.35 -0.87
C ALA A 120 7.20 16.07 -0.02
N PHE A 121 7.12 16.26 1.30
CA PHE A 121 6.78 15.18 2.21
C PHE A 121 5.43 14.59 1.85
N HIS A 122 5.36 13.26 1.96
CA HIS A 122 4.15 12.47 1.85
C HIS A 122 3.57 12.16 3.23
N ASP A 123 2.34 11.68 3.29
CA ASP A 123 1.75 11.21 4.53
C ASP A 123 2.59 10.12 5.18
N SER A 124 2.66 10.16 6.51
CA SER A 124 3.48 9.24 7.30
C SER A 124 2.67 8.07 7.80
N TYR A 125 3.23 6.87 7.69
CA TYR A 125 2.68 5.65 8.27
C TYR A 125 3.23 5.44 9.68
N PHE A 126 2.35 5.18 10.63
CA PHE A 126 2.69 4.86 12.00
C PHE A 126 1.91 3.65 12.48
N GLU A 127 2.62 2.64 12.95
CA GLU A 127 2.02 1.45 13.56
C GLU A 127 2.62 1.25 14.95
N PRO A 128 1.90 1.63 16.01
CA PRO A 128 2.41 1.55 17.38
C PRO A 128 2.61 0.12 17.85
N ILE A 129 1.71 -0.78 17.44
CA ILE A 129 1.73 -2.19 17.83
C ILE A 129 1.49 -3.07 16.61
N PHE A 130 2.56 -3.72 16.16
CA PHE A 130 2.56 -4.83 15.23
C PHE A 130 2.96 -6.08 16.00
N TRP A 131 1.99 -6.93 16.32
CA TRP A 131 2.20 -8.14 17.08
C TRP A 131 2.24 -9.36 16.17
N GLY A 132 3.12 -10.35 16.47
CA GLY A 132 3.17 -11.58 15.70
C GLY A 132 3.70 -12.76 16.51
N LYS A 133 3.24 -13.95 16.12
CA LYS A 133 3.56 -15.21 16.78
C LYS A 133 3.82 -16.32 15.76
N TYR A 134 4.90 -17.06 16.00
CA TYR A 134 5.18 -18.30 15.30
C TYR A 134 4.41 -19.44 15.94
N LEU A 135 3.58 -20.13 15.16
CA LEU A 135 2.74 -21.25 15.61
C LEU A 135 3.38 -22.62 15.31
N GLY A 136 4.39 -22.64 14.43
CA GLY A 136 5.07 -23.87 14.05
C GLY A 136 4.32 -24.71 13.02
N LEU A 137 4.80 -25.95 12.84
CA LEU A 137 4.11 -27.03 12.14
C LEU A 137 3.58 -28.00 13.17
N ALA A 138 2.37 -28.46 13.00
CA ALA A 138 1.82 -29.52 13.85
C ALA A 138 2.71 -30.78 13.72
N GLY A 139 3.31 -31.22 14.84
CA GLY A 139 4.14 -32.43 14.92
C GLY A 139 5.59 -32.29 14.43
N ALA A 140 6.02 -31.12 13.94
CA ALA A 140 7.42 -30.90 13.52
C ALA A 140 8.21 -30.09 14.55
N LYS A 141 9.43 -30.51 14.85
CA LYS A 141 10.39 -29.65 15.57
C LYS A 141 10.82 -28.52 14.62
N PRO A 142 10.71 -27.24 15.02
CA PRO A 142 11.30 -26.18 14.23
C PRO A 142 12.79 -26.44 14.08
N PRO A 143 13.40 -26.20 12.89
CA PRO A 143 14.84 -26.24 12.75
C PRO A 143 15.45 -25.27 13.75
N SER A 144 16.53 -25.68 14.40
CA SER A 144 17.29 -24.81 15.33
C SER A 144 17.67 -23.54 14.57
N PRO A 145 17.30 -22.35 15.02
CA PRO A 145 17.67 -21.14 14.33
C PRO A 145 19.20 -21.01 14.46
N ASP A 146 19.92 -21.10 13.35
CA ASP A 146 21.29 -20.61 13.28
C ASP A 146 21.23 -19.09 13.30
N PRO A 147 21.74 -18.42 14.36
CA PRO A 147 21.69 -16.96 14.43
C PRO A 147 22.47 -16.26 13.30
N SER A 148 23.37 -16.98 12.63
CA SER A 148 24.16 -16.45 11.50
C SER A 148 23.41 -16.50 10.18
N THR A 149 22.31 -17.24 10.13
CA THR A 149 21.42 -17.33 8.98
C THR A 149 20.08 -16.75 9.38
N TRP A 150 19.50 -15.91 8.55
CA TRP A 150 18.07 -15.57 8.63
C TRP A 150 17.27 -16.83 8.24
N THR A 151 17.39 -17.87 9.07
CA THR A 151 16.67 -19.11 8.84
C THR A 151 15.20 -18.84 9.05
N MET A 152 14.49 -18.79 7.95
CA MET A 152 13.05 -18.78 7.97
C MET A 152 12.58 -20.10 8.57
N ARG A 153 11.81 -20.00 9.64
CA ARG A 153 11.26 -21.17 10.32
C ARG A 153 10.19 -21.77 9.44
N TYR A 154 10.26 -23.07 9.21
CA TYR A 154 9.15 -23.77 8.55
C TYR A 154 7.91 -23.74 9.43
N GLY A 155 6.75 -23.55 8.80
CA GLY A 155 5.48 -23.52 9.50
C GLY A 155 4.76 -22.18 9.41
N LEU A 156 3.71 -22.08 10.21
CA LEU A 156 2.80 -20.94 10.22
C LEU A 156 3.27 -19.87 11.20
N SER A 157 3.32 -18.65 10.74
CA SER A 157 3.38 -17.42 11.54
C SER A 157 2.13 -16.60 11.28
N ILE A 158 1.64 -15.95 12.32
CA ILE A 158 0.52 -15.00 12.24
C ILE A 158 0.93 -13.68 12.86
N SER A 159 0.34 -12.60 12.39
CA SER A 159 0.48 -11.29 13.00
C SER A 159 -0.80 -10.48 12.89
N ALA A 160 -0.89 -9.43 13.69
CA ALA A 160 -1.95 -8.44 13.65
C ALA A 160 -1.45 -7.09 14.16
N GLY A 161 -2.07 -6.03 13.71
CA GLY A 161 -1.74 -4.69 14.13
C GLY A 161 -2.84 -3.69 13.82
N VAL A 162 -2.63 -2.47 14.30
CA VAL A 162 -3.41 -1.30 13.90
C VAL A 162 -2.43 -0.21 13.53
N ALA A 163 -2.48 0.17 12.27
CA ALA A 163 -1.65 1.24 11.75
C ALA A 163 -2.47 2.49 11.45
N PHE A 164 -1.78 3.59 11.29
CA PHE A 164 -2.32 4.90 10.96
C PHE A 164 -1.53 5.49 9.80
N ASN A 165 -2.22 5.97 8.78
CA ASN A 165 -1.63 6.90 7.84
C ASN A 165 -2.02 8.30 8.28
N LEU A 166 -1.02 9.13 8.60
CA LEU A 166 -1.21 10.45 9.21
C LEU A 166 -1.00 11.54 8.15
N PRO A 167 -1.86 12.57 8.09
CA PRO A 167 -1.80 13.62 7.08
C PRO A 167 -0.64 14.61 7.34
N THR A 168 0.59 14.14 7.21
CA THR A 168 1.82 14.93 7.42
C THR A 168 2.41 15.46 6.12
N GLY A 169 1.82 15.09 4.99
CA GLY A 169 2.26 15.51 3.67
C GLY A 169 1.82 16.91 3.30
N ASN A 170 2.08 17.30 2.06
CA ASN A 170 1.73 18.62 1.55
C ASN A 170 0.37 18.57 0.86
N TYR A 171 -0.61 19.22 1.47
CA TYR A 171 -1.96 19.36 0.96
C TYR A 171 -2.33 20.82 0.71
N LYS A 172 -3.08 21.08 -0.35
CA LYS A 172 -3.67 22.37 -0.64
C LYS A 172 -4.95 22.19 -1.46
N VAL A 173 -6.06 22.71 -0.99
CA VAL A 173 -7.33 22.70 -1.72
C VAL A 173 -7.16 23.26 -3.13
N GLY A 174 -7.66 22.54 -4.13
CA GLY A 174 -7.61 22.92 -5.55
C GLY A 174 -6.28 22.66 -6.27
N ARG A 175 -5.24 22.12 -5.59
CA ARG A 175 -4.03 21.65 -6.25
C ARG A 175 -4.30 20.28 -6.89
N LYS A 176 -3.83 20.08 -8.12
CA LYS A 176 -3.99 18.81 -8.85
C LYS A 176 -3.04 17.73 -8.34
N SER A 177 -1.76 18.10 -8.14
CA SER A 177 -0.74 17.18 -7.66
C SER A 177 -0.55 17.33 -6.15
N GLN A 178 -0.99 16.33 -5.39
CA GLN A 178 -0.93 16.31 -3.91
C GLN A 178 0.04 15.23 -3.43
N THR A 179 0.59 15.40 -2.22
CA THR A 179 1.37 14.38 -1.51
C THR A 179 0.72 13.98 -0.18
N SER A 180 -0.50 14.44 0.06
CA SER A 180 -1.33 14.11 1.23
C SER A 180 -2.79 14.02 0.85
N SER A 181 -3.52 13.15 1.53
CA SER A 181 -4.99 13.09 1.47
C SER A 181 -5.66 14.07 2.44
N ASN A 182 -4.89 14.71 3.34
CA ASN A 182 -5.40 15.53 4.44
C ASN A 182 -6.40 14.80 5.36
N THR A 183 -6.30 13.46 5.40
CA THR A 183 -7.15 12.59 6.23
C THR A 183 -6.28 11.60 7.00
N THR A 184 -6.73 11.19 8.17
CA THR A 184 -6.14 10.04 8.87
C THR A 184 -6.81 8.77 8.38
N ILE A 185 -6.01 7.75 8.01
CA ILE A 185 -6.52 6.42 7.70
C ILE A 185 -6.15 5.48 8.82
N ILE A 186 -7.14 4.82 9.42
CA ILE A 186 -6.96 3.83 10.48
C ILE A 186 -7.00 2.44 9.83
N ILE A 187 -5.99 1.60 10.11
CA ILE A 187 -5.75 0.36 9.34
C ILE A 187 -5.55 -0.82 10.29
N PRO A 188 -6.60 -1.39 10.86
CA PRO A 188 -6.52 -2.71 11.45
C PRO A 188 -6.19 -3.75 10.38
N HIS A 189 -5.28 -4.67 10.70
CA HIS A 189 -4.89 -5.73 9.78
C HIS A 189 -4.50 -7.01 10.49
N MET A 190 -4.57 -8.11 9.76
CA MET A 190 -4.03 -9.40 10.17
C MET A 190 -3.26 -10.02 9.00
N ASP A 191 -2.17 -10.72 9.36
CA ASP A 191 -1.28 -11.29 8.37
C ASP A 191 -0.99 -12.76 8.68
N MET A 192 -0.64 -13.50 7.65
CA MET A 192 -0.14 -14.85 7.76
C MET A 192 1.06 -15.07 6.85
N THR A 193 1.97 -15.93 7.30
CA THR A 193 3.06 -16.44 6.48
C THR A 193 3.23 -17.91 6.80
N TYR A 194 3.08 -18.78 5.79
CA TYR A 194 3.33 -20.20 5.88
C TYR A 194 4.53 -20.58 5.03
N GLN A 195 5.51 -21.24 5.65
CA GLN A 195 6.72 -21.67 4.97
C GLN A 195 6.82 -23.18 4.98
N THR A 196 6.85 -23.79 3.80
CA THR A 196 7.05 -25.23 3.66
C THR A 196 8.52 -25.57 3.93
N GLY A 197 8.77 -26.85 4.30
CA GLY A 197 10.11 -27.43 4.19
C GLY A 197 10.55 -27.56 2.73
N PRO A 198 11.80 -28.01 2.50
CA PRO A 198 12.31 -28.29 1.16
C PRO A 198 11.51 -29.44 0.53
N TRP A 199 10.82 -29.16 -0.57
CA TRP A 199 10.15 -30.16 -1.41
C TRP A 199 10.46 -29.90 -2.89
N TRP A 200 10.61 -28.63 -3.24
CA TRP A 200 11.18 -28.12 -4.47
C TRP A 200 12.07 -26.95 -4.08
N ALA A 201 13.38 -27.03 -4.39
CA ALA A 201 14.40 -26.13 -3.85
C ALA A 201 14.32 -26.00 -2.31
N ASP A 202 14.52 -24.83 -1.73
CA ASP A 202 14.60 -24.62 -0.28
C ASP A 202 13.23 -24.35 0.39
N GLY A 203 12.15 -24.58 -0.34
CA GLY A 203 10.77 -24.44 0.14
C GLY A 203 10.02 -23.25 -0.41
N THR A 204 8.70 -23.33 -0.26
CA THR A 204 7.73 -22.33 -0.76
C THR A 204 7.20 -21.52 0.42
N GLU A 205 7.02 -20.23 0.23
CA GLU A 205 6.36 -19.33 1.16
C GLU A 205 5.02 -18.88 0.56
N PHE A 206 3.98 -18.98 1.38
CA PHE A 206 2.68 -18.36 1.17
C PHE A 206 2.55 -17.23 2.18
N SER A 207 2.33 -16.02 1.72
CA SER A 207 2.23 -14.85 2.59
C SER A 207 1.02 -14.02 2.20
N ALA A 208 0.29 -13.50 3.18
CA ALA A 208 -0.85 -12.65 2.94
C ALA A 208 -1.06 -11.65 4.08
N ARG A 209 -1.57 -10.47 3.74
CA ARG A 209 -2.12 -9.45 4.66
C ARG A 209 -3.53 -9.11 4.24
N LEU A 210 -4.46 -9.16 5.19
CA LEU A 210 -5.80 -8.61 5.06
C LEU A 210 -5.88 -7.33 5.89
N SER A 211 -6.29 -6.23 5.28
CA SER A 211 -6.44 -4.92 5.93
C SER A 211 -7.83 -4.35 5.74
N TYR A 212 -8.27 -3.57 6.72
CA TYR A 212 -9.48 -2.75 6.65
C TYR A 212 -9.07 -1.29 6.85
N ASN A 213 -9.37 -0.43 5.91
CA ASN A 213 -8.90 0.94 5.91
C ASN A 213 -10.10 1.88 6.10
N ILE A 214 -10.07 2.66 7.17
CA ILE A 214 -11.12 3.59 7.58
C ILE A 214 -10.58 5.01 7.44
N SER A 215 -11.15 5.82 6.55
CA SER A 215 -10.73 7.21 6.34
C SER A 215 -11.54 8.17 7.22
N THR A 216 -10.85 9.11 7.87
CA THR A 216 -11.53 10.25 8.50
C THR A 216 -11.95 11.25 7.42
N LYS A 217 -12.81 12.19 7.79
CA LYS A 217 -13.20 13.30 6.92
C LYS A 217 -12.00 14.25 6.71
N ASN A 218 -11.87 14.79 5.51
CA ASN A 218 -11.03 15.94 5.21
C ASN A 218 -11.76 17.21 5.64
N ASP A 219 -11.28 17.86 6.68
CA ASP A 219 -11.93 19.03 7.27
C ASP A 219 -11.93 20.27 6.34
N ASP A 220 -10.98 20.34 5.38
CA ASP A 220 -10.89 21.47 4.45
C ASP A 220 -11.93 21.39 3.31
N THR A 221 -12.38 20.19 2.96
CA THR A 221 -13.29 19.95 1.82
C THR A 221 -14.62 19.34 2.23
N GLY A 222 -14.70 18.80 3.45
CA GLY A 222 -15.85 18.03 3.91
C GLY A 222 -16.01 16.68 3.19
N TYR A 223 -14.98 16.21 2.49
CA TYR A 223 -14.98 14.92 1.79
C TYR A 223 -14.53 13.79 2.72
N GLN A 224 -15.16 12.63 2.62
CA GLN A 224 -14.77 11.41 3.31
C GLN A 224 -14.81 10.25 2.34
N SER A 225 -13.65 9.62 2.14
CA SER A 225 -13.56 8.37 1.37
C SER A 225 -14.20 7.21 2.13
N GLY A 226 -14.86 6.33 1.41
CA GLY A 226 -15.44 5.13 1.97
C GLY A 226 -14.38 4.13 2.47
N ASP A 227 -14.83 3.14 3.24
CA ASP A 227 -13.98 2.11 3.82
C ASP A 227 -13.51 1.11 2.76
N VAL A 228 -12.26 0.66 2.88
CA VAL A 228 -11.62 -0.23 1.92
C VAL A 228 -11.12 -1.50 2.57
N ILE A 229 -11.44 -2.64 1.97
CA ILE A 229 -10.78 -3.93 2.27
C ILE A 229 -9.64 -4.10 1.28
N GLY A 230 -8.43 -4.40 1.81
CA GLY A 230 -7.24 -4.71 1.03
C GLY A 230 -6.71 -6.11 1.34
N LEU A 231 -6.29 -6.81 0.30
CA LEU A 231 -5.58 -8.09 0.38
C LEU A 231 -4.27 -7.98 -0.40
N ASP A 232 -3.15 -8.12 0.29
CA ASP A 232 -1.84 -8.34 -0.32
C ASP A 232 -1.45 -9.81 -0.13
N ALA A 233 -1.09 -10.50 -1.20
CA ALA A 233 -0.71 -11.90 -1.15
C ALA A 233 0.50 -12.19 -2.03
N SER A 234 1.29 -13.19 -1.67
CA SER A 234 2.36 -13.71 -2.51
C SER A 234 2.56 -15.21 -2.31
N VAL A 235 3.00 -15.86 -3.38
CA VAL A 235 3.53 -17.22 -3.35
C VAL A 235 4.94 -17.17 -3.90
N SER A 236 5.94 -17.52 -3.10
CA SER A 236 7.33 -17.36 -3.51
C SER A 236 8.18 -18.56 -3.18
N GLN A 237 9.15 -18.85 -4.04
CA GLN A 237 10.07 -19.96 -3.93
C GLN A 237 11.43 -19.47 -3.47
N ARG A 238 12.08 -20.24 -2.57
CA ARG A 238 13.41 -19.93 -2.04
C ARG A 238 14.48 -20.77 -2.73
N PHE A 239 15.61 -20.10 -3.03
CA PHE A 239 16.82 -20.68 -3.62
C PHE A 239 18.03 -20.07 -2.88
N GLY A 240 18.50 -20.74 -1.82
CA GLY A 240 19.54 -20.21 -0.94
C GLY A 240 19.13 -18.87 -0.33
N ASN A 241 19.85 -17.82 -0.68
CA ASN A 241 19.58 -16.46 -0.23
C ASN A 241 18.59 -15.68 -1.12
N TRP A 242 18.08 -16.29 -2.18
CA TRP A 242 17.11 -15.71 -3.08
C TRP A 242 15.69 -16.18 -2.76
N GLN A 243 14.74 -15.33 -2.98
CA GLN A 243 13.31 -15.64 -2.93
C GLN A 243 12.62 -14.89 -4.07
N ILE A 244 11.82 -15.61 -4.86
CA ILE A 244 11.12 -15.05 -6.03
C ILE A 244 9.73 -15.64 -6.12
N GLY A 245 8.77 -14.84 -6.54
CA GLY A 245 7.44 -15.32 -6.84
C GLY A 245 6.46 -14.24 -7.23
N PRO A 246 5.28 -14.65 -7.72
CA PRO A 246 4.18 -13.75 -7.99
C PRO A 246 3.63 -13.14 -6.71
N SER A 247 3.12 -11.93 -6.86
CA SER A 247 2.33 -11.21 -5.86
C SER A 247 1.01 -10.75 -6.45
N LEU A 248 0.03 -10.53 -5.61
CA LEU A 248 -1.28 -10.01 -5.98
C LEU A 248 -1.74 -9.05 -4.90
N THR A 249 -2.13 -7.86 -5.32
CA THR A 249 -2.86 -6.90 -4.49
C THR A 249 -4.28 -6.78 -5.01
N VAL A 250 -5.25 -6.92 -4.12
CA VAL A 250 -6.66 -6.65 -4.40
C VAL A 250 -7.17 -5.64 -3.37
N ALA A 251 -7.81 -4.60 -3.83
CA ALA A 251 -8.46 -3.65 -2.95
C ALA A 251 -9.86 -3.33 -3.45
N LYS A 252 -10.80 -3.23 -2.52
CA LYS A 252 -12.19 -2.90 -2.84
C LYS A 252 -12.77 -1.96 -1.80
N GLN A 253 -13.26 -0.83 -2.25
CA GLN A 253 -14.04 0.06 -1.42
C GLN A 253 -15.44 -0.53 -1.23
N ILE A 254 -15.90 -0.64 0.01
CA ILE A 254 -17.14 -1.34 0.39
C ILE A 254 -18.25 -0.41 0.85
N THR A 255 -17.92 0.81 1.27
CA THR A 255 -18.88 1.86 1.59
C THR A 255 -18.76 3.02 0.61
N ASP A 256 -19.84 3.78 0.46
CA ASP A 256 -19.86 4.93 -0.43
C ASP A 256 -18.97 6.06 0.12
N ASP A 257 -18.44 6.88 -0.77
CA ASP A 257 -17.85 8.17 -0.40
C ASP A 257 -18.95 9.11 0.10
N ASP A 258 -18.57 10.07 0.94
CA ASP A 258 -19.46 11.12 1.41
C ASP A 258 -18.84 12.51 1.18
N SER A 259 -19.69 13.53 1.02
CA SER A 259 -19.25 14.92 0.89
C SER A 259 -20.27 15.87 1.47
N GLU A 260 -19.79 16.88 2.18
CA GLU A 260 -20.62 18.01 2.64
C GLU A 260 -21.08 18.91 1.49
N ASN A 261 -20.40 18.86 0.33
CA ASN A 261 -20.82 19.57 -0.88
C ASN A 261 -21.88 18.73 -1.63
N PRO A 262 -23.15 19.18 -1.69
CA PRO A 262 -24.21 18.41 -2.35
C PRO A 262 -23.97 18.17 -3.84
N LEU A 263 -23.27 19.08 -4.53
CA LEU A 263 -22.97 18.94 -5.97
C LEU A 263 -21.93 17.86 -6.19
N VAL A 264 -20.91 17.79 -5.33
CA VAL A 264 -19.90 16.73 -5.33
C VAL A 264 -20.57 15.39 -5.04
N LYS A 265 -21.38 15.32 -3.99
CA LYS A 265 -22.10 14.08 -3.62
C LYS A 265 -23.05 13.61 -4.74
N ALA A 266 -23.73 14.54 -5.42
CA ALA A 266 -24.64 14.21 -6.53
C ALA A 266 -23.90 13.69 -7.79
N SER A 267 -22.60 13.93 -7.91
CA SER A 267 -21.78 13.41 -9.03
C SER A 267 -21.27 11.99 -8.81
N PHE A 268 -21.40 11.44 -7.61
CA PHE A 268 -20.94 10.09 -7.32
C PHE A 268 -21.73 9.06 -8.11
N GLN A 269 -21.02 8.26 -8.90
CA GLN A 269 -21.56 7.09 -9.59
C GLN A 269 -21.23 5.86 -8.77
N ASN A 270 -22.21 4.97 -8.55
CA ASN A 270 -22.05 3.77 -7.74
C ASN A 270 -21.40 4.03 -6.36
N GLY A 271 -21.75 5.18 -5.71
CA GLY A 271 -21.14 5.61 -4.45
C GLY A 271 -19.67 5.95 -4.56
N ASN A 272 -19.16 6.17 -5.77
CA ASN A 272 -17.77 6.48 -6.07
C ASN A 272 -16.77 5.42 -5.58
N LYS A 273 -17.22 4.15 -5.48
CA LYS A 273 -16.40 3.04 -4.98
C LYS A 273 -15.37 2.61 -6.00
N PHE A 274 -14.17 2.31 -5.53
CA PHE A 274 -13.12 1.79 -6.38
C PHE A 274 -12.89 0.28 -6.18
N THR A 275 -12.36 -0.34 -7.22
CA THR A 275 -11.83 -1.70 -7.21
C THR A 275 -10.45 -1.70 -7.86
N LEU A 276 -9.52 -2.47 -7.32
CA LEU A 276 -8.16 -2.64 -7.85
C LEU A 276 -7.78 -4.11 -7.83
N VAL A 277 -7.22 -4.61 -8.93
CA VAL A 277 -6.54 -5.90 -9.02
C VAL A 277 -5.17 -5.66 -9.66
N GLN A 278 -4.11 -5.81 -8.86
CA GLN A 278 -2.74 -5.51 -9.25
C GLN A 278 -1.83 -6.73 -9.06
N PRO A 279 -1.58 -7.52 -10.12
CA PRO A 279 -0.55 -8.55 -10.11
C PRO A 279 0.85 -7.95 -10.13
N GLY A 280 1.82 -8.76 -9.67
CA GLY A 280 3.22 -8.39 -9.69
C GLY A 280 4.15 -9.58 -9.54
N ILE A 281 5.44 -9.31 -9.62
CA ILE A 281 6.51 -10.27 -9.33
C ILE A 281 7.47 -9.63 -8.35
N VAL A 282 7.83 -10.35 -7.29
CA VAL A 282 8.72 -9.88 -6.26
C VAL A 282 9.96 -10.76 -6.15
N PHE A 283 11.12 -10.11 -6.08
CA PHE A 283 12.43 -10.70 -5.89
C PHE A 283 13.01 -10.21 -4.57
N THR A 284 13.54 -11.09 -3.76
CA THR A 284 14.28 -10.72 -2.55
C THR A 284 15.58 -11.47 -2.48
N ARG A 285 16.65 -10.77 -2.11
CA ARG A 285 17.94 -11.35 -1.78
C ARG A 285 18.31 -10.99 -0.36
N SER A 286 18.62 -12.00 0.43
CA SER A 286 19.15 -11.85 1.79
C SER A 286 20.67 -11.86 1.77
N PHE A 287 21.30 -11.05 2.63
CA PHE A 287 22.74 -10.99 2.87
C PHE A 287 22.99 -11.19 4.38
N PRO A 288 22.87 -12.45 4.88
CA PRO A 288 22.88 -12.73 6.33
C PRO A 288 24.11 -12.20 7.04
N LYS A 289 25.31 -12.38 6.46
CA LYS A 289 26.59 -11.88 7.03
C LYS A 289 26.63 -10.35 7.17
N LYS A 290 25.87 -9.62 6.35
CA LYS A 290 25.77 -8.14 6.38
C LYS A 290 24.53 -7.67 7.13
N ARG A 291 23.69 -8.58 7.62
CA ARG A 291 22.39 -8.27 8.23
C ARG A 291 21.53 -7.34 7.36
N MET A 292 21.52 -7.62 6.07
CA MET A 292 20.82 -6.82 5.06
C MET A 292 19.95 -7.70 4.17
N SER A 293 18.96 -7.07 3.55
CA SER A 293 18.19 -7.64 2.44
C SER A 293 17.98 -6.58 1.37
N ALA A 294 17.87 -7.02 0.12
CA ALA A 294 17.43 -6.19 -0.98
C ALA A 294 16.22 -6.85 -1.63
N SER A 295 15.24 -6.06 -2.02
CA SER A 295 14.08 -6.53 -2.77
C SER A 295 13.79 -5.64 -3.96
N PHE A 296 13.19 -6.24 -4.97
CA PHE A 296 12.71 -5.58 -6.17
C PHE A 296 11.34 -6.16 -6.54
N LYS A 297 10.37 -5.31 -6.84
CA LYS A 297 9.02 -5.71 -7.24
C LYS A 297 8.62 -4.92 -8.48
N VAL A 298 7.96 -5.60 -9.41
CA VAL A 298 7.29 -5.00 -10.57
C VAL A 298 5.81 -5.28 -10.44
N VAL A 299 5.00 -4.28 -10.72
CA VAL A 299 3.53 -4.38 -10.69
C VAL A 299 2.93 -3.72 -11.92
N THR A 300 1.73 -4.16 -12.28
CA THR A 300 0.85 -3.51 -13.25
C THR A 300 -0.59 -3.72 -12.80
N ASP A 301 -1.48 -2.82 -13.11
CA ASP A 301 -2.90 -3.03 -12.83
C ASP A 301 -3.49 -3.93 -13.92
N ALA A 302 -4.33 -4.88 -13.51
CA ALA A 302 -5.04 -5.80 -14.41
C ALA A 302 -6.54 -5.48 -14.46
N TYR A 303 -7.05 -4.75 -13.48
CA TYR A 303 -8.39 -4.23 -13.44
C TYR A 303 -8.45 -3.06 -12.45
N VAL A 304 -9.00 -1.95 -12.90
CA VAL A 304 -9.16 -0.73 -12.09
C VAL A 304 -10.51 -0.10 -12.35
N GLU A 305 -11.23 0.21 -11.29
CA GLU A 305 -12.49 0.94 -11.35
C GLU A 305 -12.39 2.18 -10.46
N ASN A 306 -12.82 3.34 -10.97
CA ASN A 306 -12.83 4.62 -10.27
C ASN A 306 -11.51 5.02 -9.61
N ARG A 307 -10.37 4.75 -10.24
CA ARG A 307 -9.04 5.00 -9.69
C ARG A 307 -8.01 5.22 -10.80
N ILE A 308 -6.85 5.72 -10.41
CA ILE A 308 -5.64 5.78 -11.23
C ILE A 308 -5.23 4.37 -11.64
N ASP A 309 -5.04 4.17 -12.95
CA ASP A 309 -4.62 2.91 -13.57
C ASP A 309 -3.11 2.91 -13.81
N VAL A 310 -2.42 2.01 -13.09
CA VAL A 310 -0.97 1.88 -13.13
C VAL A 310 -0.56 0.93 -14.25
N ASP A 311 -0.02 1.48 -15.34
CA ASP A 311 0.56 0.69 -16.43
C ASP A 311 1.78 -0.11 -15.93
N HIS A 312 2.69 0.56 -15.21
CA HIS A 312 3.84 -0.12 -14.59
C HIS A 312 4.32 0.60 -13.33
N GLY A 313 4.71 -0.21 -12.35
CA GLY A 313 5.31 0.25 -11.12
C GLY A 313 6.55 -0.57 -10.75
N PHE A 314 7.61 0.12 -10.29
CA PHE A 314 8.84 -0.49 -9.81
C PHE A 314 9.10 -0.10 -8.37
N ILE A 315 9.37 -1.09 -7.54
CA ILE A 315 9.67 -0.91 -6.13
C ILE A 315 11.00 -1.57 -5.83
N ALA A 316 11.98 -0.79 -5.41
CA ALA A 316 13.26 -1.30 -4.91
C ALA A 316 13.39 -0.99 -3.42
N ALA A 317 13.88 -1.93 -2.62
CA ALA A 317 14.09 -1.68 -1.20
C ALA A 317 15.35 -2.34 -0.67
N ILE A 318 15.95 -1.71 0.35
CA ILE A 318 17.06 -2.25 1.13
C ILE A 318 16.65 -2.20 2.60
N GLY A 319 16.66 -3.37 3.25
CA GLY A 319 16.48 -3.51 4.69
C GLY A 319 17.81 -3.79 5.38
N PHE A 320 18.00 -3.24 6.58
CA PHE A 320 19.24 -3.39 7.36
C PHE A 320 18.95 -3.36 8.86
N THR A 321 19.88 -3.91 9.64
CA THR A 321 19.83 -3.91 11.10
C THR A 321 20.89 -2.97 11.64
N PHE A 322 20.51 -2.13 12.61
CA PHE A 322 21.43 -1.27 13.35
C PHE A 322 22.22 -2.06 14.40
#